data_9a4e57c1c280b2dd6828ddee077b0a17
#
_entry.id   9a4e57c1c280b2dd6828ddee077b0a17
#
_cell.length_a   1.000
_cell.length_b   1.000
_cell.length_c   1.000
_cell.angle_alpha   90.00
_cell.angle_beta   90.00
_cell.angle_gamma   90.00
#
_symmetry.space_group_name_H-M   'P 1'
#
loop_
_entity.id
_entity.type
_entity.pdbx_description
1 polymer ?
#
loop_
_entity_poly.entity_id
_entity_poly.type
_entity_poly.pdbx_seq_one_letter_code
_entity_poly.pdbx_strand_id
1 'polypeptide(L)'
;GRPMLEASCCDLPVIASKWSGHLDFLTDSESMLIDGFLKPVPKSVLWKDIIVEPSKWFDVNEADVVRKIRTFHKKRKLIQKKAVRLGKKNRREFSLKAMAKLFNSMIDDLLKEIPQSVGLKLPKLKKVDGESSQPPKIKLPKLKKVT
;
A
#
# COMPACT_ATOMS: atom_id res chain seq x y z
N GLY A 1 -8.59 -2.37 -6.82
CA GLY A 1 -9.37 -1.21 -7.06
C GLY A 1 -9.20 -0.48 -8.38
N ARG A 2 -8.15 -0.75 -9.18
CA ARG A 2 -7.85 0.01 -10.42
C ARG A 2 -9.03 0.06 -11.42
N PRO A 3 -9.75 -1.03 -11.73
CA PRO A 3 -10.91 -0.95 -12.66
C PRO A 3 -12.01 -0.01 -12.16
N MET A 4 -12.23 0.07 -10.85
CA MET A 4 -13.22 1.00 -10.27
C MET A 4 -12.78 2.46 -10.38
N LEU A 5 -11.49 2.74 -10.21
CA LEU A 5 -10.94 4.07 -10.43
C LEU A 5 -11.07 4.49 -11.91
N GLU A 6 -10.70 3.61 -12.83
CA GLU A 6 -10.81 3.83 -14.28
C GLU A 6 -12.27 4.10 -14.68
N ALA A 7 -13.22 3.27 -14.20
CA ALA A 7 -14.65 3.49 -14.44
C ALA A 7 -15.11 4.86 -13.92
N SER A 8 -14.69 5.24 -12.71
CA SER A 8 -15.02 6.55 -12.15
C SER A 8 -14.43 7.70 -12.97
N CYS A 9 -13.20 7.56 -13.46
CA CYS A 9 -12.56 8.54 -14.35
C CYS A 9 -13.26 8.67 -15.71
N CYS A 10 -13.99 7.63 -16.14
CA CYS A 10 -14.86 7.66 -17.32
C CYS A 10 -16.27 8.16 -17.02
N ASP A 11 -16.48 8.80 -15.88
CA ASP A 11 -17.77 9.31 -15.43
C ASP A 11 -18.87 8.24 -15.26
N LEU A 12 -18.45 6.96 -15.10
CA LEU A 12 -19.39 5.86 -14.88
C LEU A 12 -19.75 5.75 -13.39
N PRO A 13 -21.03 5.51 -13.07
CA PRO A 13 -21.43 5.20 -11.71
C PRO A 13 -20.81 3.89 -11.22
N VAL A 14 -20.26 3.90 -10.00
CA VAL A 14 -19.64 2.73 -9.39
C VAL A 14 -20.46 2.29 -8.17
N ILE A 15 -20.74 0.98 -8.11
CA ILE A 15 -21.29 0.30 -6.94
C ILE A 15 -20.18 -0.60 -6.40
N ALA A 16 -19.81 -0.46 -5.14
CA ALA A 16 -18.71 -1.22 -4.53
C ALA A 16 -18.97 -1.47 -3.03
N SER A 17 -18.28 -2.42 -2.43
CA SER A 17 -18.30 -2.62 -0.98
C SER A 17 -17.72 -1.40 -0.25
N LYS A 18 -18.25 -1.06 0.92
CA LYS A 18 -17.73 0.03 1.77
C LYS A 18 -16.53 -0.45 2.60
N TRP A 19 -15.49 -0.93 1.90
CA TRP A 19 -14.33 -1.53 2.56
C TRP A 19 -13.08 -1.45 1.70
N SER A 20 -11.92 -1.22 2.33
CA SER A 20 -10.59 -1.29 1.70
C SER A 20 -10.21 -0.07 0.83
N GLY A 21 -9.06 -0.14 0.17
CA GLY A 21 -8.37 0.98 -0.45
C GLY A 21 -9.11 1.71 -1.59
N HIS A 22 -10.20 1.17 -2.11
CA HIS A 22 -11.00 1.93 -3.07
C HIS A 22 -11.83 3.06 -2.43
N LEU A 23 -11.91 3.11 -1.10
CA LEU A 23 -12.52 4.24 -0.38
C LEU A 23 -11.70 5.53 -0.49
N ASP A 24 -10.44 5.45 -0.91
CA ASP A 24 -9.61 6.63 -1.16
C ASP A 24 -10.16 7.47 -2.32
N PHE A 25 -10.82 6.83 -3.29
CA PHE A 25 -11.37 7.50 -4.48
C PHE A 25 -12.88 7.32 -4.67
N LEU A 26 -13.55 6.46 -3.90
CA LEU A 26 -15.00 6.31 -3.88
C LEU A 26 -15.57 6.88 -2.59
N THR A 27 -16.50 7.83 -2.71
CA THR A 27 -17.14 8.47 -1.55
C THR A 27 -18.62 8.14 -1.48
N ASP A 28 -19.18 8.04 -0.28
CA ASP A 28 -20.62 7.80 -0.05
C ASP A 28 -21.52 8.86 -0.72
N SER A 29 -21.03 10.08 -0.87
CA SER A 29 -21.80 11.18 -1.49
C SER A 29 -21.96 11.03 -3.00
N GLU A 30 -20.99 10.39 -3.67
CA GLU A 30 -20.88 10.40 -5.15
C GLU A 30 -20.84 9.01 -5.78
N SER A 31 -20.58 7.96 -5.00
CA SER A 31 -20.65 6.56 -5.40
C SER A 31 -21.74 5.81 -4.61
N MET A 32 -21.91 4.55 -4.90
CA MET A 32 -22.91 3.70 -4.22
C MET A 32 -22.17 2.62 -3.43
N LEU A 33 -21.80 2.95 -2.18
CA LEU A 33 -21.08 2.03 -1.31
C LEU A 33 -22.06 1.11 -0.58
N ILE A 34 -21.81 -0.19 -0.63
CA ILE A 34 -22.60 -1.25 -0.01
C ILE A 34 -22.07 -1.48 1.40
N ASP A 35 -22.95 -1.37 2.39
CA ASP A 35 -22.61 -1.65 3.78
C ASP A 35 -22.39 -3.14 4.02
N GLY A 36 -21.60 -3.46 5.04
CA GLY A 36 -21.26 -4.81 5.45
C GLY A 36 -20.44 -4.81 6.73
N PHE A 37 -19.88 -5.94 7.07
CA PHE A 37 -19.05 -6.11 8.26
C PHE A 37 -17.91 -7.12 8.04
N LEU A 38 -16.87 -7.05 8.89
CA LEU A 38 -15.79 -8.01 8.86
C LEU A 38 -16.21 -9.33 9.51
N LYS A 39 -16.13 -10.41 8.74
CA LYS A 39 -16.47 -11.76 9.16
C LYS A 39 -15.23 -12.65 9.13
N PRO A 40 -15.02 -13.52 10.14
CA PRO A 40 -13.95 -14.50 10.08
C PRO A 40 -14.05 -15.38 8.84
N VAL A 41 -12.92 -15.67 8.23
CA VAL A 41 -12.88 -16.57 7.08
C VAL A 41 -13.26 -17.98 7.53
N PRO A 42 -14.20 -18.67 6.85
CA PRO A 42 -14.56 -20.04 7.17
C PRO A 42 -13.36 -20.98 7.06
N LYS A 43 -13.24 -21.94 7.96
CA LYS A 43 -12.13 -22.92 7.95
C LYS A 43 -11.98 -23.67 6.63
N SER A 44 -13.10 -23.91 5.93
CA SER A 44 -13.13 -24.60 4.64
C SER A 44 -12.44 -23.91 3.49
N VAL A 45 -12.15 -22.59 3.61
CA VAL A 45 -11.48 -21.79 2.59
C VAL A 45 -10.11 -21.30 3.04
N LEU A 46 -9.64 -21.74 4.21
CA LEU A 46 -8.28 -21.45 4.64
C LEU A 46 -7.30 -22.13 3.68
N TRP A 47 -6.27 -21.37 3.31
CA TRP A 47 -5.22 -21.85 2.43
C TRP A 47 -3.88 -21.60 3.10
N LYS A 48 -3.17 -22.68 3.37
CA LYS A 48 -1.89 -22.63 4.09
C LYS A 48 -0.99 -21.54 3.52
N ASP A 49 -0.44 -20.73 4.38
CA ASP A 49 0.49 -19.63 4.09
C ASP A 49 -0.08 -18.49 3.21
N ILE A 50 -1.35 -18.55 2.79
CA ILE A 50 -2.01 -17.53 1.97
C ILE A 50 -3.21 -16.94 2.71
N ILE A 51 -4.17 -17.76 3.13
CA ILE A 51 -5.32 -17.34 3.94
C ILE A 51 -5.24 -18.04 5.28
N VAL A 52 -4.66 -17.38 6.27
CA VAL A 52 -4.36 -17.93 7.60
C VAL A 52 -5.40 -17.48 8.65
N GLU A 53 -5.55 -18.25 9.72
CA GLU A 53 -6.26 -17.75 10.91
C GLU A 53 -5.40 -16.65 11.60
N PRO A 54 -5.99 -15.56 12.08
CA PRO A 54 -7.42 -15.17 12.16
C PRO A 54 -7.84 -14.19 11.03
N SER A 55 -7.63 -14.51 9.77
CA SER A 55 -8.02 -13.66 8.64
C SER A 55 -9.52 -13.37 8.64
N LYS A 56 -9.87 -12.18 8.18
CA LYS A 56 -11.26 -11.73 8.03
C LYS A 56 -11.47 -11.18 6.63
N TRP A 57 -12.66 -11.35 6.08
CA TRP A 57 -13.09 -10.68 4.87
C TRP A 57 -14.31 -9.80 5.11
N PHE A 58 -14.57 -8.90 4.20
CA PHE A 58 -15.74 -8.04 4.27
C PHE A 58 -16.94 -8.77 3.67
N ASP A 59 -17.95 -9.02 4.51
CA ASP A 59 -19.21 -9.66 4.15
C ASP A 59 -20.26 -8.57 3.90
N VAL A 60 -20.77 -8.48 2.69
CA VAL A 60 -21.70 -7.43 2.28
C VAL A 60 -23.11 -7.73 2.76
N ASN A 61 -23.85 -6.68 3.07
CA ASN A 61 -25.28 -6.79 3.38
C ASN A 61 -26.08 -6.96 2.08
N GLU A 62 -26.58 -8.17 1.81
CA GLU A 62 -27.33 -8.49 0.59
C GLU A 62 -28.58 -7.61 0.40
N ALA A 63 -29.30 -7.28 1.49
CA ALA A 63 -30.45 -6.38 1.42
C ALA A 63 -30.03 -4.97 0.95
N ASP A 64 -28.84 -4.50 1.35
CA ASP A 64 -28.30 -3.23 0.87
C ASP A 64 -27.88 -3.30 -0.59
N VAL A 65 -27.29 -4.41 -1.05
CA VAL A 65 -27.02 -4.64 -2.47
C VAL A 65 -28.28 -4.46 -3.31
N VAL A 66 -29.34 -5.17 -2.97
CA VAL A 66 -30.62 -5.09 -3.67
C VAL A 66 -31.18 -3.66 -3.64
N ARG A 67 -31.12 -3.00 -2.49
CA ARG A 67 -31.57 -1.62 -2.30
C ARG A 67 -30.79 -0.64 -3.20
N LYS A 68 -29.46 -0.75 -3.25
CA LYS A 68 -28.59 0.11 -4.07
C LYS A 68 -28.85 -0.09 -5.56
N ILE A 69 -28.98 -1.34 -6.04
CA ILE A 69 -29.31 -1.64 -7.44
C ILE A 69 -30.66 -1.06 -7.82
N ARG A 70 -31.69 -1.26 -7.00
CA ARG A 70 -33.01 -0.67 -7.23
C ARG A 70 -32.99 0.85 -7.24
N THR A 71 -32.19 1.46 -6.35
CA THR A 71 -32.02 2.90 -6.28
C THR A 71 -31.33 3.42 -7.54
N PHE A 72 -30.29 2.72 -8.03
CA PHE A 72 -29.62 3.04 -9.28
C PHE A 72 -30.60 3.07 -10.45
N HIS A 73 -31.42 2.04 -10.60
CA HIS A 73 -32.42 1.97 -11.67
C HIS A 73 -33.42 3.13 -11.60
N LYS A 74 -33.95 3.42 -10.40
CA LYS A 74 -34.95 4.49 -10.22
C LYS A 74 -34.38 5.91 -10.37
N LYS A 75 -33.12 6.14 -9.96
CA LYS A 75 -32.49 7.47 -9.86
C LYS A 75 -31.30 7.64 -10.80
N ARG A 76 -31.27 6.91 -11.92
CA ARG A 76 -30.16 6.85 -12.87
C ARG A 76 -29.58 8.23 -13.23
N LYS A 77 -30.44 9.20 -13.60
CA LYS A 77 -29.99 10.55 -13.98
C LYS A 77 -29.25 11.27 -12.83
N LEU A 78 -29.74 11.15 -11.60
CA LEU A 78 -29.11 11.77 -10.44
C LEU A 78 -27.75 11.11 -10.13
N ILE A 79 -27.70 9.77 -10.18
CA ILE A 79 -26.47 9.01 -9.92
C ILE A 79 -25.43 9.29 -11.00
N GLN A 80 -25.84 9.42 -12.26
CA GLN A 80 -24.95 9.84 -13.34
C GLN A 80 -24.33 11.23 -13.10
N LYS A 81 -25.12 12.21 -12.63
CA LYS A 81 -24.59 13.54 -12.27
C LYS A 81 -23.56 13.45 -11.13
N LYS A 82 -23.78 12.56 -10.17
CA LYS A 82 -22.82 12.30 -9.08
C LYS A 82 -21.53 11.67 -9.62
N ALA A 83 -21.64 10.67 -10.51
CA ALA A 83 -20.49 10.03 -11.14
C ALA A 83 -19.62 11.00 -11.93
N VAL A 84 -20.21 11.95 -12.65
CA VAL A 84 -19.45 13.01 -13.36
C VAL A 84 -18.66 13.88 -12.38
N ARG A 85 -19.23 14.24 -11.22
CA ARG A 85 -18.49 15.00 -10.20
C ARG A 85 -17.33 14.20 -9.64
N LEU A 86 -17.58 12.92 -9.33
CA LEU A 86 -16.54 12.00 -8.86
C LEU A 86 -15.42 11.84 -9.89
N GLY A 87 -15.78 11.63 -11.16
CA GLY A 87 -14.82 11.50 -12.24
C GLY A 87 -13.93 12.72 -12.39
N LYS A 88 -14.51 13.93 -12.33
CA LYS A 88 -13.75 15.18 -12.35
C LYS A 88 -12.76 15.28 -11.19
N LYS A 89 -13.18 14.90 -9.98
CA LYS A 89 -12.31 14.85 -8.79
C LYS A 89 -11.18 13.84 -9.01
N ASN A 90 -11.49 12.60 -9.39
CA ASN A 90 -10.52 11.51 -9.50
C ASN A 90 -9.49 11.76 -10.62
N ARG A 91 -9.91 12.28 -11.77
CA ARG A 91 -8.95 12.67 -12.82
C ARG A 91 -7.96 13.72 -12.37
N ARG A 92 -8.32 14.60 -11.44
CA ARG A 92 -7.40 15.60 -10.87
C ARG A 92 -6.50 14.99 -9.81
N GLU A 93 -7.08 14.26 -8.85
CA GLU A 93 -6.38 13.79 -7.65
C GLU A 93 -5.55 12.53 -7.90
N PHE A 94 -5.98 11.66 -8.83
CA PHE A 94 -5.28 10.44 -9.21
C PHE A 94 -4.60 10.52 -10.58
N SER A 95 -4.29 11.72 -11.05
CA SER A 95 -3.44 11.91 -12.23
C SER A 95 -1.99 11.48 -11.92
N LEU A 96 -1.24 11.09 -12.96
CA LEU A 96 0.19 10.76 -12.81
C LEU A 96 0.97 11.87 -12.10
N LYS A 97 0.70 13.14 -12.47
CA LYS A 97 1.33 14.31 -11.86
C LYS A 97 1.00 14.44 -10.36
N ALA A 98 -0.25 14.24 -9.97
CA ALA A 98 -0.67 14.32 -8.57
C ALA A 98 -0.06 13.17 -7.76
N MET A 99 -0.08 11.94 -8.29
CA MET A 99 0.49 10.77 -7.64
C MET A 99 2.01 10.86 -7.51
N ALA A 100 2.72 11.34 -8.54
CA ALA A 100 4.15 11.57 -8.46
C ALA A 100 4.51 12.61 -7.39
N LYS A 101 3.73 13.71 -7.30
CA LYS A 101 3.94 14.70 -6.24
C LYS A 101 3.73 14.11 -4.83
N LEU A 102 2.66 13.34 -4.64
CA LEU A 102 2.38 12.68 -3.37
C LEU A 102 3.49 11.70 -3.01
N PHE A 103 3.91 10.85 -3.95
CA PHE A 103 4.98 9.87 -3.76
C PHE A 103 6.30 10.56 -3.37
N ASN A 104 6.71 11.60 -4.09
CA ASN A 104 7.93 12.35 -3.78
C ASN A 104 7.86 12.96 -2.38
N SER A 105 6.71 13.56 -2.00
CA SER A 105 6.53 14.11 -0.64
C SER A 105 6.70 13.02 0.44
N MET A 106 6.13 11.83 0.22
CA MET A 106 6.28 10.71 1.16
C MET A 106 7.74 10.23 1.28
N ILE A 107 8.46 10.16 0.15
CA ILE A 107 9.89 9.81 0.16
C ILE A 107 10.71 10.88 0.87
N ASP A 108 10.46 12.16 0.59
CA ASP A 108 11.17 13.26 1.25
C ASP A 108 10.96 13.25 2.77
N ASP A 109 9.75 12.91 3.24
CA ASP A 109 9.47 12.80 4.67
C ASP A 109 10.18 11.59 5.29
N LEU A 110 10.17 10.43 4.64
CA LEU A 110 10.92 9.25 5.09
C LEU A 110 12.43 9.50 5.14
N LEU A 111 12.98 10.21 4.15
CA LEU A 111 14.42 10.52 4.11
C LEU A 111 14.86 11.42 5.27
N LYS A 112 13.97 12.26 5.83
CA LYS A 112 14.27 13.07 7.03
C LYS A 112 14.44 12.21 8.29
N GLU A 113 13.76 11.06 8.34
CA GLU A 113 13.80 10.13 9.47
C GLU A 113 15.01 9.18 9.42
N ILE A 114 15.63 9.01 8.24
CA ILE A 114 16.79 8.16 8.08
C ILE A 114 18.02 8.87 8.68
N PRO A 115 18.75 8.25 9.64
CA PRO A 115 19.96 8.82 10.18
C PRO A 115 20.97 9.10 9.06
N GLN A 116 21.39 10.35 8.93
CA GLN A 116 22.45 10.71 7.99
C GLN A 116 23.70 9.89 8.32
N SER A 117 24.26 9.20 7.33
CA SER A 117 25.51 8.46 7.52
C SER A 117 26.60 9.44 7.96
N VAL A 118 27.02 9.32 9.22
CA VAL A 118 28.18 10.07 9.70
C VAL A 118 29.39 9.52 8.96
N GLY A 119 29.99 10.35 8.09
CA GLY A 119 31.20 9.98 7.38
C GLY A 119 32.28 9.57 8.38
N LEU A 120 32.65 8.28 8.38
CA LEU A 120 33.74 7.78 9.21
C LEU A 120 35.03 8.54 8.83
N LYS A 121 35.44 9.48 9.66
CA LYS A 121 36.78 10.10 9.57
C LYS A 121 37.77 9.05 10.03
N LEU A 122 38.26 8.24 9.11
CA LEU A 122 39.37 7.32 9.41
C LEU A 122 40.57 8.14 9.88
N PRO A 123 41.20 7.75 11.00
CA PRO A 123 42.44 8.39 11.44
C PRO A 123 43.49 8.24 10.35
N LYS A 124 44.17 9.34 10.05
CA LYS A 124 45.30 9.30 9.09
C LYS A 124 46.35 8.32 9.64
N LEU A 125 46.64 7.28 8.87
CA LEU A 125 47.76 6.38 9.16
C LEU A 125 49.05 7.23 9.24
N LYS A 126 49.68 7.23 10.41
CA LYS A 126 51.04 7.76 10.54
C LYS A 126 51.98 6.80 9.80
N LYS A 127 52.73 7.30 8.81
CA LYS A 127 53.84 6.54 8.30
C LYS A 127 54.79 6.25 9.48
N VAL A 128 54.97 5.01 9.77
CA VAL A 128 56.05 4.56 10.67
C VAL A 128 57.30 4.63 9.81
N ASP A 129 58.11 5.68 10.00
CA ASP A 129 59.40 5.78 9.38
C ASP A 129 60.22 4.57 9.83
N GLY A 130 60.75 3.86 8.84
CA GLY A 130 61.17 2.49 8.97
C GLY A 130 62.41 2.28 9.86
N GLU A 131 62.28 1.25 10.62
CA GLU A 131 63.40 0.32 10.79
C GLU A 131 62.80 -1.09 10.77
N SER A 132 63.46 -1.94 10.03
CA SER A 132 63.05 -3.30 9.70
C SER A 132 62.82 -4.16 10.93
N SER A 133 61.58 -4.21 11.38
CA SER A 133 61.16 -5.31 12.23
C SER A 133 60.29 -6.27 11.41
N GLN A 134 60.74 -7.50 11.27
CA GLN A 134 59.97 -8.57 10.59
C GLN A 134 58.59 -8.65 11.18
N PRO A 135 57.54 -8.82 10.36
CA PRO A 135 56.17 -8.93 10.86
C PRO A 135 56.08 -10.10 11.81
N PRO A 136 55.37 -9.96 12.94
CA PRO A 136 55.24 -11.03 13.92
C PRO A 136 54.60 -12.23 13.24
N LYS A 137 55.23 -13.41 13.37
CA LYS A 137 54.69 -14.69 12.89
C LYS A 137 53.40 -15.00 13.62
N ILE A 138 52.26 -14.76 12.97
CA ILE A 138 50.96 -15.13 13.49
C ILE A 138 50.85 -16.66 13.48
N LYS A 139 50.86 -17.29 14.65
CA LYS A 139 50.58 -18.73 14.81
C LYS A 139 49.04 -18.90 14.69
N LEU A 140 48.58 -19.38 13.56
CA LEU A 140 47.18 -19.75 13.37
C LEU A 140 46.85 -20.97 14.27
N PRO A 141 45.71 -20.97 14.97
CA PRO A 141 45.27 -22.12 15.72
C PRO A 141 44.99 -23.32 14.81
N LYS A 142 45.45 -24.51 15.19
CA LYS A 142 45.18 -25.74 14.43
C LYS A 142 43.68 -26.07 14.51
N LEU A 143 43.02 -26.16 13.36
CA LEU A 143 41.65 -26.65 13.28
C LEU A 143 41.57 -28.10 13.80
N LYS A 144 40.72 -28.33 14.80
CA LYS A 144 40.38 -29.69 15.25
C LYS A 144 39.45 -30.32 14.19
N LYS A 145 39.85 -31.49 13.67
CA LYS A 145 38.94 -32.31 12.87
C LYS A 145 37.76 -32.73 13.75
N VAL A 146 36.54 -32.41 13.32
CA VAL A 146 35.32 -32.98 13.88
C VAL A 146 35.13 -34.34 13.20
N THR A 147 35.21 -35.41 14.02
CA THR A 147 34.80 -36.77 13.60
C THR A 147 33.29 -36.87 13.66
#